data_5e931900d929420c970f01aef4ed37c5
#
_entry.id   5e931900d929420c970f01aef4ed37c5
#
_cell.length_a   1.000
_cell.length_b   1.000
_cell.length_c   1.000
_cell.angle_alpha   90.00
_cell.angle_beta   90.00
_cell.angle_gamma   90.00
#
_symmetry.space_group_name_H-M   'P 1'
#
loop_
_entity.id
_entity.type
_entity.pdbx_description
1 polymer ?
#
loop_
_entity_poly.entity_id
_entity_poly.type
_entity_poly.pdbx_seq_one_letter_code
_entity_poly.pdbx_strand_id
1 'polypeptide(L)'
;PADMSKPDSIAEMIETTLRKFGRLDVLVNNAGIQHVAPLQEFPVAKWDAILAINLSSAFHTTRLALPSMIANRWGRIINIASAHGLVGSAYKSAYVAAKHGILGLTKVTALEVAEQGITCNAICPGYVYTPLVEAQIEGQAKAHGIPREQVIREVLLAQQPNKRFATTDELGSIAVFLTSDAAASITGAAIPVDGGWTAH
;
A
#
# COMPACT_ATOMS: atom_id res chain seq x y z
N PRO A 1 -9.48 16.53 3.80
CA PRO A 1 -9.32 15.69 2.61
C PRO A 1 -8.24 16.27 1.70
N ALA A 2 -7.46 15.43 1.02
CA ALA A 2 -6.44 15.85 0.08
C ALA A 2 -6.55 15.03 -1.22
N ASP A 3 -6.27 15.68 -2.35
CA ASP A 3 -6.13 15.01 -3.63
C ASP A 3 -4.69 14.45 -3.74
N MET A 4 -4.57 13.13 -3.58
CA MET A 4 -3.27 12.45 -3.57
C MET A 4 -2.58 12.40 -4.94
N SER A 5 -3.25 12.84 -6.01
CA SER A 5 -2.63 13.02 -7.33
C SER A 5 -1.90 14.36 -7.48
N LYS A 6 -2.07 15.29 -6.53
CA LYS A 6 -1.57 16.67 -6.59
C LYS A 6 -0.57 16.96 -5.48
N PRO A 7 0.72 17.21 -5.80
CA PRO A 7 1.75 17.52 -4.81
C PRO A 7 1.39 18.69 -3.89
N ASP A 8 0.77 19.74 -4.41
CA ASP A 8 0.38 20.92 -3.62
C ASP A 8 -0.71 20.60 -2.59
N SER A 9 -1.69 19.76 -2.97
CA SER A 9 -2.74 19.29 -2.04
C SER A 9 -2.16 18.41 -0.92
N ILE A 10 -1.15 17.61 -1.23
CA ILE A 10 -0.41 16.80 -0.26
C ILE A 10 0.38 17.72 0.69
N ALA A 11 1.04 18.74 0.15
CA ALA A 11 1.82 19.70 0.95
C ALA A 11 0.90 20.44 1.94
N GLU A 12 -0.20 20.99 1.48
CA GLU A 12 -1.19 21.65 2.32
C GLU A 12 -1.73 20.75 3.44
N MET A 13 -2.00 19.47 3.14
CA MET A 13 -2.44 18.48 4.14
C MET A 13 -1.39 18.29 5.24
N ILE A 14 -0.14 18.06 4.87
CA ILE A 14 0.95 17.84 5.85
C ILE A 14 1.22 19.11 6.66
N GLU A 15 1.31 20.27 6.01
CA GLU A 15 1.50 21.57 6.69
C GLU A 15 0.35 21.88 7.67
N THR A 16 -0.89 21.63 7.26
CA THR A 16 -2.06 21.81 8.13
C THR A 16 -2.00 20.89 9.35
N THR A 17 -1.56 19.63 9.17
CA THR A 17 -1.37 18.67 10.26
C THR A 17 -0.30 19.18 11.23
N LEU A 18 0.86 19.58 10.73
CA LEU A 18 1.96 20.10 11.55
C LEU A 18 1.56 21.39 12.29
N ARG A 19 0.88 22.30 11.61
CA ARG A 19 0.38 23.55 12.23
C ARG A 19 -0.63 23.27 13.35
N LYS A 20 -1.51 22.28 13.17
CA LYS A 20 -2.58 21.96 14.14
C LYS A 20 -2.07 21.15 15.34
N PHE A 21 -1.17 20.20 15.13
CA PHE A 21 -0.75 19.24 16.15
C PHE A 21 0.71 19.43 16.60
N GLY A 22 1.47 20.30 15.94
CA GLY A 22 2.88 20.60 16.26
C GLY A 22 3.86 19.53 15.78
N ARG A 23 3.40 18.31 15.50
CA ARG A 23 4.24 17.17 15.10
C ARG A 23 3.47 16.15 14.28
N LEU A 24 4.20 15.31 13.55
CA LEU A 24 3.67 14.14 12.85
C LEU A 24 4.59 12.95 13.18
N ASP A 25 4.04 11.95 13.84
CA ASP A 25 4.79 10.82 14.38
C ASP A 25 4.63 9.55 13.56
N VAL A 26 3.43 9.32 13.06
CA VAL A 26 3.09 8.13 12.26
C VAL A 26 2.51 8.57 10.93
N LEU A 27 3.08 8.04 9.85
CA LEU A 27 2.59 8.23 8.50
C LEU A 27 2.18 6.89 7.90
N VAL A 28 0.91 6.77 7.49
CA VAL A 28 0.42 5.59 6.76
C VAL A 28 0.06 5.98 5.34
N ASN A 29 0.85 5.55 4.38
CA ASN A 29 0.60 5.73 2.94
C ASN A 29 -0.30 4.59 2.44
N ASN A 30 -1.61 4.82 2.46
CA ASN A 30 -2.63 3.82 2.12
C ASN A 30 -3.38 4.14 0.82
N ALA A 31 -3.37 5.38 0.35
CA ALA A 31 -4.08 5.76 -0.86
C ALA A 31 -3.67 4.90 -2.07
N GLY A 32 -4.64 4.46 -2.83
CA GLY A 32 -4.36 3.65 -4.01
C GLY A 32 -5.56 3.46 -4.92
N ILE A 33 -5.29 3.37 -6.21
CA ILE A 33 -6.25 3.05 -7.26
C ILE A 33 -5.70 1.96 -8.17
N GLN A 34 -6.58 1.33 -8.93
CA GLN A 34 -6.22 0.28 -9.88
C GLN A 34 -6.99 0.42 -11.19
N HIS A 35 -6.36 -0.01 -12.28
CA HIS A 35 -6.98 -0.23 -13.57
C HIS A 35 -6.41 -1.51 -14.18
N VAL A 36 -7.23 -2.25 -14.93
CA VAL A 36 -6.87 -3.52 -15.55
C VAL A 36 -7.07 -3.40 -17.05
N ALA A 37 -6.02 -3.61 -17.83
CA ALA A 37 -6.06 -3.64 -19.29
C ALA A 37 -4.81 -4.36 -19.83
N PRO A 38 -4.84 -4.93 -21.04
CA PRO A 38 -3.66 -5.37 -21.75
C PRO A 38 -2.64 -4.21 -21.88
N LEU A 39 -1.35 -4.53 -21.83
CA LEU A 39 -0.29 -3.50 -21.82
C LEU A 39 -0.39 -2.54 -23.02
N GLN A 40 -0.62 -3.07 -24.21
CA GLN A 40 -0.72 -2.29 -25.45
C GLN A 40 -2.01 -1.43 -25.53
N GLU A 41 -3.00 -1.71 -24.71
CA GLU A 41 -4.27 -1.00 -24.64
C GLU A 41 -4.41 -0.17 -23.35
N PHE A 42 -3.37 -0.18 -22.51
CA PHE A 42 -3.44 0.47 -21.21
C PHE A 42 -3.52 1.99 -21.38
N PRO A 43 -4.59 2.67 -20.91
CA PRO A 43 -4.74 4.10 -21.12
C PRO A 43 -3.65 4.89 -20.39
N VAL A 44 -2.92 5.76 -21.11
CA VAL A 44 -1.83 6.57 -20.56
C VAL A 44 -2.29 7.39 -19.34
N ALA A 45 -3.45 8.02 -19.41
CA ALA A 45 -3.99 8.78 -18.28
C ALA A 45 -4.26 7.91 -17.02
N LYS A 46 -4.57 6.62 -17.19
CA LYS A 46 -4.71 5.70 -16.05
C LYS A 46 -3.36 5.27 -15.49
N TRP A 47 -2.37 5.08 -16.38
CA TRP A 47 -0.99 4.84 -15.96
C TRP A 47 -0.49 6.00 -15.10
N ASP A 48 -0.57 7.23 -15.59
CA ASP A 48 -0.10 8.43 -14.90
C ASP A 48 -0.82 8.62 -13.54
N ALA A 49 -2.13 8.47 -13.52
CA ALA A 49 -2.91 8.56 -12.27
C ALA A 49 -2.53 7.50 -11.25
N ILE A 50 -2.28 6.25 -11.69
CA ILE A 50 -1.86 5.17 -10.79
C ILE A 50 -0.47 5.45 -10.22
N LEU A 51 0.49 5.87 -11.02
CA LEU A 51 1.82 6.23 -10.53
C LEU A 51 1.76 7.44 -9.59
N ALA A 52 0.99 8.46 -9.92
CA ALA A 52 0.83 9.63 -9.08
C ALA A 52 0.28 9.26 -7.69
N ILE A 53 -0.81 8.48 -7.63
CA ILE A 53 -1.49 8.16 -6.37
C ILE A 53 -0.80 7.03 -5.61
N ASN A 54 -0.37 5.93 -6.29
CA ASN A 54 0.12 4.74 -5.59
C ASN A 54 1.62 4.80 -5.25
N LEU A 55 2.38 5.71 -5.88
CA LEU A 55 3.83 5.82 -5.68
C LEU A 55 4.26 7.24 -5.35
N SER A 56 4.01 8.20 -6.25
CA SER A 56 4.51 9.57 -6.07
C SER A 56 3.93 10.25 -4.83
N SER A 57 2.68 9.97 -4.48
CA SER A 57 2.06 10.49 -3.26
C SER A 57 2.82 10.07 -2.01
N ALA A 58 3.24 8.78 -1.93
CA ALA A 58 4.02 8.28 -0.80
C ALA A 58 5.40 8.93 -0.70
N PHE A 59 6.03 9.24 -1.82
CA PHE A 59 7.25 10.07 -1.84
C PHE A 59 6.97 11.47 -1.29
N HIS A 60 5.92 12.15 -1.76
CA HIS A 60 5.62 13.51 -1.32
C HIS A 60 5.25 13.59 0.16
N THR A 61 4.40 12.70 0.66
CA THR A 61 4.03 12.65 2.08
C THR A 61 5.24 12.34 2.97
N THR A 62 6.06 11.35 2.58
CA THR A 62 7.26 10.95 3.33
C THR A 62 8.25 12.10 3.39
N ARG A 63 8.59 12.72 2.25
CA ARG A 63 9.50 13.86 2.18
C ARG A 63 9.07 15.03 3.08
N LEU A 64 7.79 15.29 3.18
CA LEU A 64 7.24 16.40 3.97
C LEU A 64 7.08 16.05 5.46
N ALA A 65 6.90 14.78 5.80
CA ALA A 65 6.79 14.30 7.19
C ALA A 65 8.17 14.16 7.87
N LEU A 66 9.19 13.75 7.12
CA LEU A 66 10.52 13.44 7.66
C LEU A 66 11.16 14.58 8.49
N PRO A 67 11.11 15.86 8.10
CA PRO A 67 11.72 16.91 8.91
C PRO A 67 11.20 16.96 10.36
N SER A 68 9.87 16.77 10.55
CA SER A 68 9.26 16.70 11.89
C SER A 68 9.71 15.46 12.66
N MET A 69 9.74 14.29 12.02
CA MET A 69 10.16 13.05 12.63
C MET A 69 11.64 13.08 13.04
N ILE A 70 12.51 13.65 12.19
CA ILE A 70 13.94 13.82 12.45
C ILE A 70 14.16 14.75 13.64
N ALA A 71 13.49 15.89 13.68
CA ALA A 71 13.59 16.84 14.80
C ALA A 71 13.17 16.20 16.15
N ASN A 72 12.18 15.31 16.11
CA ASN A 72 11.71 14.60 17.31
C ASN A 72 12.48 13.30 17.59
N ARG A 73 13.40 12.88 16.72
CA ARG A 73 14.17 11.62 16.80
C ARG A 73 13.25 10.40 16.98
N TRP A 74 12.09 10.44 16.38
CA TRP A 74 11.11 9.37 16.42
C TRP A 74 10.13 9.49 15.23
N GLY A 75 9.88 8.39 14.57
CA GLY A 75 8.89 8.33 13.49
C GLY A 75 8.62 6.89 13.02
N ARG A 76 7.42 6.67 12.49
CA ARG A 76 7.00 5.39 11.91
C ARG A 76 6.31 5.64 10.58
N ILE A 77 6.89 5.11 9.51
CA ILE A 77 6.34 5.22 8.16
C ILE A 77 5.90 3.83 7.71
N ILE A 78 4.63 3.70 7.34
CA ILE A 78 4.03 2.46 6.90
C ILE A 78 3.46 2.66 5.50
N ASN A 79 4.00 1.94 4.55
CA ASN A 79 3.53 1.96 3.17
C ASN A 79 2.63 0.74 2.91
N ILE A 80 1.38 0.96 2.52
CA ILE A 80 0.50 -0.14 2.09
C ILE A 80 0.82 -0.47 0.63
N ALA A 81 1.69 -1.48 0.48
CA ALA A 81 2.08 -2.01 -0.81
C ALA A 81 1.02 -3.02 -1.36
N SER A 82 1.42 -4.21 -1.70
CA SER A 82 0.60 -5.34 -2.15
C SER A 82 1.48 -6.57 -2.33
N ALA A 83 0.92 -7.77 -2.36
CA ALA A 83 1.56 -8.95 -2.95
C ALA A 83 2.08 -8.65 -4.38
N HIS A 84 1.38 -7.80 -5.13
CA HIS A 84 1.82 -7.31 -6.44
C HIS A 84 3.03 -6.34 -6.39
N GLY A 85 3.57 -6.03 -5.25
CA GLY A 85 4.88 -5.41 -5.11
C GLY A 85 6.02 -6.44 -5.05
N LEU A 86 5.70 -7.71 -4.85
CA LEU A 86 6.62 -8.82 -4.74
C LEU A 86 6.59 -9.74 -5.97
N VAL A 87 5.42 -9.84 -6.62
CA VAL A 87 5.22 -10.67 -7.82
C VAL A 87 4.47 -9.91 -8.91
N GLY A 88 4.63 -10.34 -10.16
CA GLY A 88 3.90 -9.80 -11.30
C GLY A 88 2.43 -10.23 -11.36
N SER A 89 1.64 -9.52 -12.15
CA SER A 89 0.29 -9.91 -12.51
C SER A 89 -0.04 -9.37 -13.90
N ALA A 90 -0.52 -10.21 -14.78
CA ALA A 90 -0.97 -9.79 -16.10
C ALA A 90 -2.05 -8.72 -15.99
N TYR A 91 -2.08 -7.81 -16.96
CA TYR A 91 -3.06 -6.73 -17.12
C TYR A 91 -3.06 -5.63 -16.04
N LYS A 92 -2.07 -5.62 -15.14
CA LYS A 92 -1.94 -4.66 -14.03
C LYS A 92 -0.63 -3.86 -14.08
N SER A 93 -0.17 -3.51 -15.28
CA SER A 93 1.16 -2.94 -15.51
C SER A 93 1.50 -1.76 -14.62
N ALA A 94 0.67 -0.72 -14.59
CA ALA A 94 0.91 0.47 -13.77
C ALA A 94 0.85 0.16 -12.26
N TYR A 95 -0.10 -0.66 -11.83
CA TYR A 95 -0.26 -1.03 -10.43
C TYR A 95 0.94 -1.83 -9.92
N VAL A 96 1.36 -2.85 -10.67
CA VAL A 96 2.54 -3.67 -10.33
C VAL A 96 3.80 -2.80 -10.30
N ALA A 97 4.01 -1.95 -11.30
CA ALA A 97 5.14 -1.02 -11.32
C ALA A 97 5.17 -0.09 -10.10
N ALA A 98 4.02 0.53 -9.76
CA ALA A 98 3.90 1.39 -8.58
C ALA A 98 4.16 0.64 -7.27
N LYS A 99 3.61 -0.60 -7.14
CA LYS A 99 3.77 -1.39 -5.90
C LYS A 99 5.17 -2.00 -5.73
N HIS A 100 5.90 -2.26 -6.81
CA HIS A 100 7.34 -2.55 -6.76
C HIS A 100 8.13 -1.27 -6.40
N GLY A 101 7.79 -0.14 -7.00
CA GLY A 101 8.45 1.14 -6.73
C GLY A 101 8.33 1.58 -5.26
N ILE A 102 7.17 1.37 -4.63
CA ILE A 102 6.98 1.73 -3.21
C ILE A 102 7.84 0.87 -2.27
N LEU A 103 8.15 -0.39 -2.63
CA LEU A 103 9.10 -1.21 -1.86
C LEU A 103 10.53 -0.67 -1.98
N GLY A 104 10.91 -0.19 -3.16
CA GLY A 104 12.17 0.53 -3.35
C GLY A 104 12.25 1.79 -2.49
N LEU A 105 11.22 2.63 -2.54
CA LEU A 105 11.11 3.83 -1.70
C LEU A 105 11.18 3.51 -0.21
N THR A 106 10.50 2.44 0.24
CA THR A 106 10.54 1.95 1.63
C THR A 106 11.97 1.65 2.08
N LYS A 107 12.73 0.92 1.27
CA LYS A 107 14.11 0.54 1.59
C LYS A 107 15.06 1.74 1.64
N VAL A 108 14.97 2.63 0.66
CA VAL A 108 15.81 3.85 0.61
C VAL A 108 15.50 4.74 1.81
N THR A 109 14.23 5.00 2.09
CA THR A 109 13.83 5.80 3.26
C THR A 109 14.36 5.17 4.56
N ALA A 110 14.20 3.86 4.73
CA ALA A 110 14.69 3.16 5.93
C ALA A 110 16.20 3.33 6.14
N LEU A 111 16.99 3.25 5.06
CA LEU A 111 18.46 3.42 5.14
C LEU A 111 18.86 4.86 5.48
N GLU A 112 18.18 5.85 4.88
CA GLU A 112 18.49 7.27 5.08
C GLU A 112 18.20 7.75 6.51
N VAL A 113 17.24 7.13 7.21
CA VAL A 113 16.81 7.57 8.55
C VAL A 113 17.16 6.58 9.68
N ALA A 114 17.97 5.58 9.40
CA ALA A 114 18.27 4.47 10.34
C ALA A 114 18.80 4.95 11.69
N GLU A 115 19.63 6.00 11.72
CA GLU A 115 20.23 6.54 12.95
C GLU A 115 19.36 7.59 13.65
N GLN A 116 18.15 7.85 13.15
CA GLN A 116 17.32 8.96 13.61
C GLN A 116 16.10 8.52 14.42
N GLY A 117 16.03 7.24 14.80
CA GLY A 117 14.92 6.68 15.56
C GLY A 117 13.64 6.51 14.72
N ILE A 118 13.77 6.53 13.39
CA ILE A 118 12.65 6.42 12.45
C ILE A 118 12.70 5.06 11.75
N THR A 119 11.56 4.40 11.58
CA THR A 119 11.44 3.19 10.77
C THR A 119 10.51 3.41 9.58
N CYS A 120 10.81 2.75 8.47
CA CYS A 120 9.98 2.76 7.28
C CYS A 120 9.78 1.31 6.80
N ASN A 121 8.52 0.84 6.77
CA ASN A 121 8.19 -0.53 6.40
C ASN A 121 7.01 -0.57 5.43
N ALA A 122 6.89 -1.65 4.69
CA ALA A 122 5.77 -1.91 3.79
C ALA A 122 4.97 -3.12 4.26
N ILE A 123 3.65 -3.01 4.28
CA ILE A 123 2.72 -4.12 4.40
C ILE A 123 2.30 -4.52 2.99
N CYS A 124 2.36 -5.81 2.67
CA CYS A 124 2.09 -6.36 1.35
C CYS A 124 0.87 -7.29 1.40
N PRO A 125 -0.36 -6.76 1.38
CA PRO A 125 -1.55 -7.58 1.41
C PRO A 125 -1.74 -8.37 0.12
N GLY A 126 -2.30 -9.59 0.25
CA GLY A 126 -3.01 -10.26 -0.83
C GLY A 126 -4.39 -9.64 -1.05
N TYR A 127 -5.40 -10.48 -1.28
CA TYR A 127 -6.78 -10.00 -1.34
C TYR A 127 -7.32 -9.73 0.06
N VAL A 128 -7.82 -8.51 0.25
CA VAL A 128 -8.45 -8.03 1.49
C VAL A 128 -9.94 -7.90 1.26
N TYR A 129 -10.76 -8.44 2.17
CA TYR A 129 -12.21 -8.32 2.07
C TYR A 129 -12.66 -6.88 2.31
N THR A 130 -13.17 -6.26 1.27
CA THR A 130 -13.65 -4.87 1.27
C THR A 130 -14.97 -4.76 0.49
N PRO A 131 -15.76 -3.70 0.66
CA PRO A 131 -16.96 -3.49 -0.14
C PRO A 131 -16.69 -3.52 -1.66
N LEU A 132 -15.50 -3.09 -2.09
CA LEU A 132 -15.11 -3.15 -3.51
C LEU A 132 -14.93 -4.61 -3.97
N VAL A 133 -14.32 -5.45 -3.16
CA VAL A 133 -14.13 -6.88 -3.48
C VAL A 133 -15.47 -7.60 -3.47
N GLU A 134 -16.38 -7.25 -2.54
CA GLU A 134 -17.74 -7.79 -2.52
C GLU A 134 -18.48 -7.54 -3.84
N ALA A 135 -18.45 -6.29 -4.33
CA ALA A 135 -19.06 -5.95 -5.61
C ALA A 135 -18.41 -6.68 -6.81
N GLN A 136 -17.10 -6.95 -6.74
CA GLN A 136 -16.40 -7.74 -7.75
C GLN A 136 -16.85 -9.20 -7.76
N ILE A 137 -17.06 -9.81 -6.59
CA ILE A 137 -17.55 -11.20 -6.48
C ILE A 137 -18.90 -11.34 -7.16
N GLU A 138 -19.85 -10.46 -6.86
CA GLU A 138 -21.18 -10.49 -7.45
C GLU A 138 -21.15 -10.29 -8.98
N GLY A 139 -20.35 -9.31 -9.44
CA GLY A 139 -20.17 -9.05 -10.87
C GLY A 139 -19.60 -10.25 -11.61
N GLN A 140 -18.59 -10.91 -11.06
CA GLN A 140 -17.96 -12.07 -11.69
C GLN A 140 -18.84 -13.32 -11.64
N ALA A 141 -19.54 -13.57 -10.54
CA ALA A 141 -20.50 -14.67 -10.43
C ALA A 141 -21.56 -14.59 -11.53
N LYS A 142 -22.09 -13.39 -11.75
CA LYS A 142 -23.07 -13.13 -12.81
C LYS A 142 -22.46 -13.26 -14.21
N ALA A 143 -21.27 -12.72 -14.44
CA ALA A 143 -20.62 -12.74 -15.74
C ALA A 143 -20.20 -14.15 -16.20
N HIS A 144 -19.75 -14.98 -15.26
CA HIS A 144 -19.27 -16.34 -15.54
C HIS A 144 -20.35 -17.42 -15.32
N GLY A 145 -21.50 -17.08 -14.75
CA GLY A 145 -22.57 -18.04 -14.45
C GLY A 145 -22.17 -19.11 -13.44
N ILE A 146 -21.24 -18.80 -12.52
CA ILE A 146 -20.74 -19.73 -11.50
C ILE A 146 -21.12 -19.27 -10.09
N PRO A 147 -21.22 -20.19 -9.11
CA PRO A 147 -21.54 -19.84 -7.73
C PRO A 147 -20.52 -18.87 -7.11
N ARG A 148 -21.00 -18.03 -6.20
CA ARG A 148 -20.18 -17.06 -5.45
C ARG A 148 -18.93 -17.69 -4.82
N GLU A 149 -19.09 -18.83 -4.17
CA GLU A 149 -18.01 -19.56 -3.51
C GLU A 149 -16.94 -20.00 -4.50
N GLN A 150 -17.34 -20.38 -5.70
CA GLN A 150 -16.41 -20.76 -6.77
C GLN A 150 -15.64 -19.54 -7.28
N VAL A 151 -16.30 -18.38 -7.45
CA VAL A 151 -15.62 -17.11 -7.79
C VAL A 151 -14.55 -16.77 -6.74
N ILE A 152 -14.91 -16.83 -5.46
CA ILE A 152 -14.00 -16.53 -4.39
C ILE A 152 -12.79 -17.47 -4.43
N ARG A 153 -13.01 -18.76 -4.48
CA ARG A 153 -11.98 -19.78 -4.32
C ARG A 153 -11.09 -19.95 -5.54
N GLU A 154 -11.68 -19.95 -6.73
CA GLU A 154 -11.02 -20.33 -7.98
C GLU A 154 -10.60 -19.14 -8.84
N VAL A 155 -11.23 -17.98 -8.63
CA VAL A 155 -10.91 -16.76 -9.38
C VAL A 155 -10.13 -15.76 -8.51
N LEU A 156 -10.74 -15.23 -7.47
CA LEU A 156 -10.10 -14.18 -6.65
C LEU A 156 -8.95 -14.74 -5.80
N LEU A 157 -9.21 -15.82 -5.06
CA LEU A 157 -8.20 -16.44 -4.18
C LEU A 157 -7.42 -17.57 -4.86
N ALA A 158 -7.42 -17.62 -6.20
CA ALA A 158 -6.68 -18.65 -6.94
C ALA A 158 -5.22 -18.73 -6.52
N GLN A 159 -4.57 -17.59 -6.36
CA GLN A 159 -3.16 -17.46 -5.99
C GLN A 159 -2.89 -17.51 -4.47
N GLN A 160 -3.92 -17.43 -3.61
CA GLN A 160 -3.75 -17.51 -2.16
C GLN A 160 -3.94 -18.94 -1.67
N PRO A 161 -2.88 -19.64 -1.21
CA PRO A 161 -2.99 -21.03 -0.74
C PRO A 161 -3.99 -21.24 0.39
N ASN A 162 -4.08 -20.31 1.33
CA ASN A 162 -5.01 -20.40 2.46
C ASN A 162 -6.49 -20.19 2.09
N LYS A 163 -6.79 -19.80 0.84
CA LYS A 163 -8.15 -19.56 0.31
C LYS A 163 -9.03 -18.67 1.21
N ARG A 164 -8.41 -17.73 1.92
CA ARG A 164 -9.08 -16.79 2.82
C ARG A 164 -8.65 -15.36 2.51
N PHE A 165 -9.58 -14.43 2.50
CA PHE A 165 -9.26 -13.00 2.46
C PHE A 165 -8.55 -12.59 3.75
N ALA A 166 -7.57 -11.72 3.64
CA ALA A 166 -7.11 -10.96 4.79
C ALA A 166 -8.20 -9.98 5.24
N THR A 167 -8.21 -9.63 6.51
CA THR A 167 -9.15 -8.66 7.06
C THR A 167 -8.48 -7.30 7.25
N THR A 168 -9.27 -6.23 7.30
CA THR A 168 -8.79 -4.89 7.64
C THR A 168 -8.17 -4.87 9.04
N ASP A 169 -8.70 -5.65 9.98
CA ASP A 169 -8.21 -5.75 11.36
C ASP A 169 -6.84 -6.45 11.43
N GLU A 170 -6.60 -7.48 10.61
CA GLU A 170 -5.26 -8.09 10.50
C GLU A 170 -4.23 -7.07 10.02
N LEU A 171 -4.55 -6.29 8.98
CA LEU A 171 -3.64 -5.26 8.47
C LEU A 171 -3.45 -4.12 9.47
N GLY A 172 -4.52 -3.68 10.12
CA GLY A 172 -4.49 -2.66 11.16
C GLY A 172 -3.64 -3.08 12.35
N SER A 173 -3.77 -4.33 12.81
CA SER A 173 -2.97 -4.87 13.92
C SER A 173 -1.47 -4.91 13.60
N ILE A 174 -1.10 -5.28 12.37
CA ILE A 174 0.30 -5.23 11.92
C ILE A 174 0.79 -3.77 11.87
N ALA A 175 -0.03 -2.86 11.35
CA ALA A 175 0.33 -1.44 11.32
C ALA A 175 0.55 -0.90 12.74
N VAL A 176 -0.33 -1.20 13.69
CA VAL A 176 -0.15 -0.83 15.11
C VAL A 176 1.11 -1.46 15.71
N PHE A 177 1.37 -2.75 15.46
CA PHE A 177 2.60 -3.40 15.90
C PHE A 177 3.84 -2.67 15.38
N LEU A 178 3.87 -2.31 14.09
CA LEU A 178 4.99 -1.58 13.49
C LEU A 178 5.20 -0.18 14.05
N THR A 179 4.22 0.40 14.73
CA THR A 179 4.37 1.69 15.43
C THR A 179 4.90 1.53 16.85
N SER A 180 4.94 0.32 17.40
CA SER A 180 5.39 0.05 18.77
C SER A 180 6.91 -0.01 18.89
N ASP A 181 7.41 0.09 20.14
CA ASP A 181 8.84 -0.08 20.44
C ASP A 181 9.31 -1.53 20.20
N ALA A 182 8.41 -2.51 20.25
CA ALA A 182 8.73 -3.89 19.93
C ALA A 182 9.18 -4.07 18.46
N ALA A 183 8.81 -3.14 17.58
CA ALA A 183 9.20 -3.13 16.19
C ALA A 183 10.35 -2.16 15.85
N ALA A 184 11.01 -1.59 16.86
CA ALA A 184 12.03 -0.56 16.65
C ALA A 184 13.22 -0.97 15.76
N SER A 185 13.53 -2.27 15.69
CA SER A 185 14.55 -2.83 14.80
C SER A 185 14.01 -3.35 13.46
N ILE A 186 12.71 -3.21 13.20
CA ILE A 186 12.09 -3.60 11.93
C ILE A 186 12.04 -2.35 11.06
N THR A 187 12.91 -2.28 10.04
CA THR A 187 12.94 -1.19 9.08
C THR A 187 13.38 -1.69 7.70
N GLY A 188 12.86 -1.11 6.64
CA GLY A 188 13.10 -1.54 5.25
C GLY A 188 12.41 -2.85 4.87
N ALA A 189 11.57 -3.40 5.74
CA ALA A 189 10.91 -4.68 5.53
C ALA A 189 9.70 -4.55 4.59
N ALA A 190 9.49 -5.61 3.79
CA ALA A 190 8.25 -5.87 3.09
C ALA A 190 7.56 -7.06 3.76
N ILE A 191 6.43 -6.85 4.40
CA ILE A 191 5.75 -7.83 5.24
C ILE A 191 4.53 -8.40 4.47
N PRO A 192 4.60 -9.64 3.95
CA PRO A 192 3.48 -10.26 3.26
C PRO A 192 2.34 -10.57 4.24
N VAL A 193 1.11 -10.24 3.84
CA VAL A 193 -0.14 -10.62 4.51
C VAL A 193 -1.07 -11.17 3.44
N ASP A 194 -0.66 -12.24 2.79
CA ASP A 194 -1.17 -12.68 1.48
C ASP A 194 -1.60 -14.16 1.44
N GLY A 195 -1.72 -14.77 2.62
CA GLY A 195 -2.15 -16.17 2.73
C GLY A 195 -1.21 -17.18 2.08
N GLY A 196 0.08 -16.84 1.94
CA GLY A 196 1.10 -17.68 1.34
C GLY A 196 1.28 -17.49 -0.16
N TRP A 197 0.63 -16.50 -0.77
CA TRP A 197 0.72 -16.24 -2.22
C TRP A 197 2.17 -16.07 -2.69
N THR A 198 2.99 -15.32 -1.96
CA THR A 198 4.37 -15.00 -2.35
C THR A 198 5.43 -15.87 -1.67
N ALA A 199 5.05 -17.00 -1.10
CA ALA A 199 5.96 -17.90 -0.38
C ALA A 199 6.75 -18.88 -1.28
N HIS A 200 6.62 -18.80 -2.61
CA HIS A 200 7.28 -19.68 -3.59
C HIS A 200 7.97 -18.88 -4.70
#